data_c825f92a1487e87ac2e805abe3017747
#
_entry.id   c825f92a1487e87ac2e805abe3017747
#
_cell.length_a   1.000
_cell.length_b   1.000
_cell.length_c   1.000
_cell.angle_alpha   90.00
_cell.angle_beta   90.00
_cell.angle_gamma   90.00
#
_symmetry.space_group_name_H-M   'P 1'
#
loop_
_entity.id
_entity.type
_entity.pdbx_description
1 polymer ?
#
loop_
_entity_poly.entity_id
_entity_poly.type
_entity_poly.pdbx_seq_one_letter_code
_entity_poly.pdbx_strand_id
1 'polypeptide(L)'
;MTAVKFSRVYSTVALVACVAAFVLTLVAPGAATAAGSCPTAAPQNGGAPDWTLAGTTGSIAVTGSTDTTAPRVNVTAPFSVTQTQVHTLHAGDGPVVPGTARVSVCYLGVNGRDGSVFDSSYQQGAPVAFSLDGVVTGFQKAITGQKVGSTVAVAMTSADGYPDGQPSAGIRPGDTLIFAIKILSASS
;
A
#
# COMPACT_ATOMS: atom_id res chain seq x y z
N MET A 1 90.34 -6.20 22.80
CA MET A 1 89.31 -5.39 22.25
C MET A 1 88.05 -5.63 23.09
N THR A 2 87.63 -4.61 23.76
CA THR A 2 86.89 -4.58 25.04
C THR A 2 85.38 -4.67 24.78
N ALA A 3 84.66 -5.69 25.30
CA ALA A 3 83.23 -5.79 25.27
C ALA A 3 82.63 -5.22 26.56
N VAL A 4 81.78 -4.18 26.42
CA VAL A 4 81.07 -3.55 27.51
C VAL A 4 79.73 -4.23 27.75
N LYS A 5 79.53 -4.74 28.96
CA LYS A 5 78.36 -5.44 29.44
C LYS A 5 77.41 -4.42 30.08
N PHE A 6 76.22 -4.20 29.48
CA PHE A 6 75.18 -3.39 30.10
C PHE A 6 74.23 -4.27 30.87
N SER A 7 74.13 -4.07 32.16
CA SER A 7 73.21 -4.71 33.09
C SER A 7 71.81 -4.01 32.97
N ARG A 8 70.77 -4.79 32.70
CA ARG A 8 69.38 -4.24 32.70
C ARG A 8 68.76 -4.42 34.08
N VAL A 9 68.44 -3.31 34.69
CA VAL A 9 67.61 -3.27 35.89
C VAL A 9 66.16 -3.36 35.48
N TYR A 10 65.45 -4.40 35.91
CA TYR A 10 64.01 -4.52 35.69
C TYR A 10 63.28 -3.83 36.86
N SER A 11 62.61 -2.69 36.54
CA SER A 11 61.71 -2.01 37.46
C SER A 11 60.28 -2.58 37.18
N THR A 12 59.75 -3.31 38.13
CA THR A 12 58.38 -3.82 38.08
C THR A 12 57.41 -2.70 38.49
N VAL A 13 56.73 -2.11 37.51
CA VAL A 13 55.61 -1.21 37.75
C VAL A 13 54.35 -2.04 37.68
N ALA A 14 53.66 -2.19 38.78
CA ALA A 14 52.34 -2.81 38.86
C ALA A 14 51.30 -1.88 38.26
N LEU A 15 50.74 -2.27 37.10
CA LEU A 15 49.64 -1.54 36.48
C LEU A 15 48.31 -2.09 37.04
N VAL A 16 47.65 -1.30 37.88
CA VAL A 16 46.27 -1.54 38.30
C VAL A 16 45.35 -1.20 37.09
N ALA A 17 44.84 -2.20 36.42
CA ALA A 17 43.86 -2.02 35.34
C ALA A 17 42.48 -1.80 35.93
N CYS A 18 41.99 -0.55 35.97
CA CYS A 18 40.58 -0.22 36.15
C CYS A 18 39.82 -0.59 34.88
N VAL A 19 39.10 -1.70 34.92
CA VAL A 19 38.13 -2.07 33.85
C VAL A 19 36.87 -1.24 34.05
N ALA A 20 36.79 -0.11 33.38
CA ALA A 20 35.55 0.65 33.23
C ALA A 20 34.71 -0.08 32.17
N ALA A 21 33.69 -0.83 32.61
CA ALA A 21 32.66 -1.42 31.72
C ALA A 21 31.81 -0.29 31.14
N PHE A 22 32.11 0.14 29.92
CA PHE A 22 31.23 0.98 29.13
C PHE A 22 30.09 0.10 28.66
N VAL A 23 28.92 0.20 29.31
CA VAL A 23 27.66 -0.33 28.79
C VAL A 23 27.24 0.56 27.64
N LEU A 24 27.58 0.14 26.41
CA LEU A 24 27.09 0.76 25.20
C LEU A 24 25.61 0.38 25.03
N THR A 25 24.71 1.23 25.52
CA THR A 25 23.29 1.09 25.18
C THR A 25 23.13 1.39 23.69
N LEU A 26 23.00 0.34 22.88
CA LEU A 26 22.50 0.47 21.50
C LEU A 26 21.06 0.98 21.59
N VAL A 27 20.89 2.28 21.45
CA VAL A 27 19.59 2.85 21.07
C VAL A 27 19.40 2.43 19.62
N ALA A 28 18.58 1.40 19.40
CA ALA A 28 18.11 1.07 18.06
C ALA A 28 17.45 2.33 17.50
N PRO A 29 17.84 2.82 16.31
CA PRO A 29 17.08 3.88 15.66
C PRO A 29 15.67 3.34 15.49
N GLY A 30 14.70 4.01 16.09
CA GLY A 30 13.29 3.72 15.86
C GLY A 30 13.11 3.66 14.34
N ALA A 31 12.61 2.53 13.83
CA ALA A 31 12.27 2.40 12.44
C ALA A 31 11.29 3.53 12.14
N ALA A 32 11.75 4.59 11.50
CA ALA A 32 10.89 5.52 10.81
C ALA A 32 10.09 4.63 9.85
N THR A 33 8.80 4.46 10.13
CA THR A 33 7.89 3.87 9.16
C THR A 33 8.04 4.70 7.90
N ALA A 34 8.75 4.16 6.92
CA ALA A 34 8.85 4.77 5.61
C ALA A 34 7.42 5.09 5.18
N ALA A 35 7.16 6.34 4.81
CA ALA A 35 5.90 6.70 4.16
C ALA A 35 5.71 5.66 3.06
N GLY A 36 4.65 4.82 3.20
CA GLY A 36 4.51 3.62 2.39
C GLY A 36 4.67 3.96 0.91
N SER A 37 5.47 3.19 0.19
CA SER A 37 5.56 3.27 -1.26
C SER A 37 4.53 2.34 -1.89
N CYS A 38 4.07 2.67 -3.10
CA CYS A 38 3.26 1.76 -3.88
C CYS A 38 4.19 0.85 -4.70
N PRO A 39 4.17 -0.48 -4.50
CA PRO A 39 5.05 -1.37 -5.24
C PRO A 39 4.71 -1.34 -6.74
N THR A 40 5.73 -1.21 -7.58
CA THR A 40 5.56 -1.14 -9.05
C THR A 40 5.66 -2.50 -9.73
N ALA A 41 6.16 -3.52 -9.03
CA ALA A 41 6.27 -4.86 -9.58
C ALA A 41 4.88 -5.46 -9.83
N ALA A 42 4.69 -6.03 -11.02
CA ALA A 42 3.45 -6.73 -11.35
C ALA A 42 3.26 -7.96 -10.45
N PRO A 43 2.01 -8.33 -10.12
CA PRO A 43 1.74 -9.55 -9.38
C PRO A 43 2.18 -10.76 -10.19
N GLN A 44 2.63 -11.81 -9.49
CA GLN A 44 3.04 -13.06 -10.14
C GLN A 44 1.85 -13.71 -10.84
N ASN A 45 2.08 -14.28 -12.03
CA ASN A 45 1.06 -15.02 -12.76
C ASN A 45 0.79 -16.36 -12.06
N GLY A 46 -0.50 -16.74 -11.91
CA GLY A 46 -0.89 -18.10 -11.56
C GLY A 46 -1.51 -18.32 -10.18
N GLY A 47 -1.74 -17.28 -9.37
CA GLY A 47 -2.55 -17.39 -8.13
C GLY A 47 -4.05 -17.32 -8.42
N ALA A 48 -4.86 -17.96 -7.55
CA ALA A 48 -6.29 -17.70 -7.54
C ALA A 48 -6.56 -16.23 -7.20
N PRO A 49 -7.57 -15.58 -7.81
CA PRO A 49 -7.96 -14.23 -7.43
C PRO A 49 -8.54 -14.22 -6.01
N ASP A 50 -8.32 -13.11 -5.28
CA ASP A 50 -8.89 -12.94 -3.94
C ASP A 50 -10.39 -12.65 -3.98
N TRP A 51 -10.87 -12.10 -5.11
CA TRP A 51 -12.28 -11.82 -5.35
C TRP A 51 -12.65 -11.98 -6.81
N THR A 52 -13.79 -12.64 -7.05
CA THR A 52 -14.45 -12.69 -8.35
C THR A 52 -15.87 -12.18 -8.22
N LEU A 53 -16.33 -11.42 -9.20
CA LEU A 53 -17.70 -10.92 -9.25
C LEU A 53 -18.26 -11.06 -10.65
N ALA A 54 -19.39 -11.77 -10.76
CA ALA A 54 -20.21 -11.73 -11.96
C ALA A 54 -21.07 -10.46 -11.95
N GLY A 55 -21.00 -9.67 -13.02
CA GLY A 55 -21.82 -8.49 -13.20
C GLY A 55 -23.17 -8.78 -13.84
N THR A 56 -23.92 -7.74 -14.12
CA THR A 56 -25.09 -7.81 -15.03
C THR A 56 -24.63 -8.19 -16.43
N THR A 57 -23.46 -7.70 -16.82
CA THR A 57 -22.69 -8.14 -17.97
C THR A 57 -21.28 -8.43 -17.51
N GLY A 58 -20.60 -9.38 -18.15
CA GLY A 58 -19.20 -9.70 -17.87
C GLY A 58 -18.88 -10.13 -16.45
N SER A 59 -17.61 -10.09 -16.11
CA SER A 59 -17.11 -10.44 -14.77
C SER A 59 -15.78 -9.79 -14.50
N ILE A 60 -15.41 -9.74 -13.21
CA ILE A 60 -14.06 -9.33 -12.79
C ILE A 60 -13.42 -10.41 -11.94
N ALA A 61 -12.08 -10.42 -11.95
CA ALA A 61 -11.24 -11.16 -11.04
C ALA A 61 -10.15 -10.23 -10.51
N VAL A 62 -10.11 -10.05 -9.20
CA VAL A 62 -9.22 -9.11 -8.52
C VAL A 62 -8.24 -9.87 -7.65
N THR A 63 -6.95 -9.56 -7.78
CA THR A 63 -5.89 -9.97 -6.87
C THR A 63 -5.36 -8.72 -6.17
N GLY A 64 -5.36 -8.72 -4.85
CA GLY A 64 -4.90 -7.61 -4.03
C GLY A 64 -3.39 -7.37 -4.17
N SER A 65 -2.95 -6.16 -3.81
CA SER A 65 -1.53 -5.86 -3.70
C SER A 65 -0.94 -6.54 -2.47
N THR A 66 0.36 -6.84 -2.56
CA THR A 66 1.20 -7.23 -1.44
C THR A 66 2.16 -6.08 -1.10
N ASP A 67 3.07 -6.29 -0.15
CA ASP A 67 4.11 -5.30 0.16
C ASP A 67 5.12 -5.13 -0.98
N THR A 68 5.18 -6.07 -1.92
CA THR A 68 6.16 -6.10 -3.01
C THR A 68 5.55 -6.04 -4.40
N THR A 69 4.25 -6.25 -4.55
CA THR A 69 3.58 -6.31 -5.86
C THR A 69 2.34 -5.44 -5.92
N ALA A 70 2.10 -4.83 -7.08
CA ALA A 70 0.87 -4.13 -7.41
C ALA A 70 -0.32 -5.11 -7.50
N PRO A 71 -1.57 -4.64 -7.37
CA PRO A 71 -2.75 -5.48 -7.57
C PRO A 71 -2.94 -5.80 -9.05
N ARG A 72 -3.81 -6.79 -9.31
CA ARG A 72 -4.28 -7.10 -10.66
C ARG A 72 -5.80 -7.11 -10.70
N VAL A 73 -6.35 -6.49 -11.74
CA VAL A 73 -7.77 -6.53 -12.05
C VAL A 73 -7.93 -7.07 -13.47
N ASN A 74 -8.50 -8.25 -13.61
CA ASN A 74 -8.88 -8.84 -14.90
C ASN A 74 -10.36 -8.61 -15.12
N VAL A 75 -10.71 -8.08 -16.29
CA VAL A 75 -12.10 -7.79 -16.69
C VAL A 75 -12.46 -8.64 -17.89
N THR A 76 -13.53 -9.42 -17.74
CA THR A 76 -14.25 -10.00 -18.88
C THR A 76 -15.25 -8.95 -19.34
N ALA A 77 -14.85 -8.13 -20.29
CA ALA A 77 -15.59 -6.96 -20.76
C ALA A 77 -16.72 -7.31 -21.74
N PRO A 78 -17.76 -6.47 -21.84
CA PRO A 78 -18.05 -5.35 -20.95
C PRO A 78 -18.57 -5.84 -19.59
N PHE A 79 -18.07 -5.23 -18.51
CA PHE A 79 -18.52 -5.53 -17.15
C PHE A 79 -19.36 -4.38 -16.59
N SER A 80 -20.50 -4.70 -15.99
CA SER A 80 -21.36 -3.71 -15.34
C SER A 80 -22.02 -4.28 -14.09
N VAL A 81 -22.31 -3.39 -13.13
CA VAL A 81 -23.09 -3.71 -11.92
C VAL A 81 -24.24 -2.73 -11.75
N THR A 82 -25.33 -3.17 -11.13
CA THR A 82 -26.48 -2.33 -10.79
C THR A 82 -26.37 -1.66 -9.43
N GLN A 83 -25.46 -2.16 -8.59
CA GLN A 83 -25.16 -1.61 -7.26
C GLN A 83 -23.66 -1.66 -7.03
N THR A 84 -23.14 -0.67 -6.35
CA THR A 84 -21.74 -0.65 -5.92
C THR A 84 -21.48 -1.79 -4.95
N GLN A 85 -20.47 -2.61 -5.26
CA GLN A 85 -20.04 -3.76 -4.48
C GLN A 85 -18.65 -3.48 -3.91
N VAL A 86 -18.50 -3.65 -2.60
CA VAL A 86 -17.21 -3.51 -1.89
C VAL A 86 -16.82 -4.86 -1.31
N HIS A 87 -15.57 -5.26 -1.47
CA HIS A 87 -15.02 -6.48 -0.91
C HIS A 87 -13.67 -6.23 -0.27
N THR A 88 -13.50 -6.66 0.99
CA THR A 88 -12.21 -6.62 1.67
C THR A 88 -11.39 -7.83 1.24
N LEU A 89 -10.35 -7.60 0.44
CA LEU A 89 -9.48 -8.67 -0.05
C LEU A 89 -8.61 -9.22 1.09
N HIS A 90 -7.99 -8.30 1.84
CA HIS A 90 -7.21 -8.63 3.02
C HIS A 90 -7.48 -7.58 4.10
N ALA A 91 -7.86 -8.01 5.29
CA ALA A 91 -8.08 -7.10 6.42
C ALA A 91 -6.75 -6.61 6.98
N GLY A 92 -6.66 -5.32 7.31
CA GLY A 92 -5.55 -4.74 8.04
C GLY A 92 -5.72 -4.85 9.55
N ASP A 93 -4.66 -4.53 10.28
CA ASP A 93 -4.64 -4.60 11.76
C ASP A 93 -4.69 -3.21 12.41
N GLY A 94 -4.63 -2.14 11.62
CA GLY A 94 -4.62 -0.76 12.10
C GLY A 94 -6.00 -0.27 12.57
N PRO A 95 -6.10 1.01 12.95
CA PRO A 95 -7.35 1.61 13.38
C PRO A 95 -8.39 1.65 12.26
N VAL A 96 -9.67 1.69 12.66
CA VAL A 96 -10.80 1.85 11.73
C VAL A 96 -10.77 3.25 11.12
N VAL A 97 -10.99 3.35 9.82
CA VAL A 97 -10.98 4.60 9.06
C VAL A 97 -12.35 5.32 9.20
N PRO A 98 -12.39 6.52 9.79
CA PRO A 98 -13.61 7.34 9.83
C PRO A 98 -13.98 7.87 8.43
N GLY A 99 -15.27 8.12 8.20
CA GLY A 99 -15.78 8.61 6.90
C GLY A 99 -15.29 10.00 6.50
N THR A 100 -14.76 10.80 7.43
CA THR A 100 -14.19 12.14 7.21
C THR A 100 -12.65 12.17 7.26
N ALA A 101 -12.02 10.99 7.36
CA ALA A 101 -10.56 10.91 7.49
C ALA A 101 -9.83 11.43 6.24
N ARG A 102 -8.64 11.98 6.47
CA ARG A 102 -7.63 12.09 5.43
C ARG A 102 -6.87 10.78 5.35
N VAL A 103 -6.85 10.16 4.19
CA VAL A 103 -6.21 8.86 3.97
C VAL A 103 -5.04 8.97 3.00
N SER A 104 -4.07 8.07 3.16
CA SER A 104 -3.03 7.81 2.18
C SER A 104 -3.20 6.39 1.66
N VAL A 105 -3.28 6.23 0.35
CA VAL A 105 -3.56 4.95 -0.30
C VAL A 105 -2.70 4.71 -1.53
N CYS A 106 -2.51 3.43 -1.86
CA CYS A 106 -2.17 3.01 -3.22
C CYS A 106 -3.43 2.47 -3.90
N TYR A 107 -3.63 2.79 -5.18
CA TYR A 107 -4.79 2.30 -5.91
C TYR A 107 -4.51 2.03 -7.39
N LEU A 108 -5.31 1.14 -7.96
CA LEU A 108 -5.41 0.85 -9.38
C LEU A 108 -6.87 1.01 -9.79
N GLY A 109 -7.15 1.87 -10.78
CA GLY A 109 -8.46 2.11 -11.36
C GLY A 109 -8.57 1.51 -12.77
N VAL A 110 -9.60 0.70 -12.99
CA VAL A 110 -9.85 -0.02 -14.24
C VAL A 110 -11.27 0.21 -14.71
N ASN A 111 -11.44 0.46 -16.02
CA ASN A 111 -12.76 0.64 -16.63
C ASN A 111 -13.40 -0.71 -16.93
N GLY A 112 -14.62 -0.94 -16.45
CA GLY A 112 -15.38 -2.15 -16.70
C GLY A 112 -15.79 -2.33 -18.16
N ARG A 113 -15.93 -1.24 -18.92
CA ARG A 113 -16.33 -1.27 -20.32
C ARG A 113 -15.36 -2.04 -21.21
N ASP A 114 -14.06 -1.91 -20.97
CA ASP A 114 -13.00 -2.45 -21.84
C ASP A 114 -11.77 -3.01 -21.10
N GLY A 115 -11.74 -2.93 -19.78
CA GLY A 115 -10.60 -3.39 -18.97
C GLY A 115 -9.40 -2.46 -19.01
N SER A 116 -9.51 -1.25 -19.56
CA SER A 116 -8.42 -0.29 -19.60
C SER A 116 -8.11 0.29 -18.22
N VAL A 117 -6.83 0.42 -17.88
CA VAL A 117 -6.38 1.16 -16.69
C VAL A 117 -6.47 2.64 -17.01
N PHE A 118 -7.26 3.38 -16.23
CA PHE A 118 -7.42 4.82 -16.43
C PHE A 118 -6.62 5.65 -15.42
N ASP A 119 -6.29 5.06 -14.25
CA ASP A 119 -5.46 5.71 -13.24
C ASP A 119 -4.79 4.69 -12.33
N SER A 120 -3.53 4.96 -11.89
CA SER A 120 -2.79 4.06 -11.02
C SER A 120 -1.66 4.76 -10.28
N SER A 121 -1.74 4.80 -8.96
CA SER A 121 -0.63 5.23 -8.12
C SER A 121 0.51 4.21 -8.06
N TYR A 122 0.23 2.94 -8.36
CA TYR A 122 1.26 1.91 -8.47
C TYR A 122 2.21 2.14 -9.64
N GLN A 123 1.73 2.69 -10.76
CA GLN A 123 2.59 3.06 -11.88
C GLN A 123 3.54 4.21 -11.54
N GLN A 124 3.12 5.08 -10.62
CA GLN A 124 3.92 6.20 -10.13
C GLN A 124 4.85 5.81 -8.98
N GLY A 125 4.64 4.64 -8.36
CA GLY A 125 5.40 4.16 -7.20
C GLY A 125 5.17 4.93 -5.91
N ALA A 126 4.19 5.85 -5.90
CA ALA A 126 3.93 6.77 -4.79
C ALA A 126 2.46 6.75 -4.35
N PRO A 127 2.17 6.80 -3.04
CA PRO A 127 0.81 6.88 -2.55
C PRO A 127 0.19 8.26 -2.82
N VAL A 128 -1.14 8.28 -2.88
CA VAL A 128 -1.93 9.50 -2.99
C VAL A 128 -2.68 9.75 -1.69
N ALA A 129 -2.66 11.01 -1.24
CA ALA A 129 -3.38 11.42 -0.04
C ALA A 129 -4.56 12.31 -0.41
N PHE A 130 -5.75 12.01 0.17
CA PHE A 130 -6.95 12.81 -0.01
C PHE A 130 -7.88 12.69 1.20
N SER A 131 -8.84 13.62 1.29
CA SER A 131 -9.91 13.59 2.27
C SER A 131 -11.08 12.76 1.72
N LEU A 132 -11.67 11.87 2.53
CA LEU A 132 -12.74 10.97 2.08
C LEU A 132 -14.04 11.70 1.73
N ASP A 133 -14.26 12.88 2.29
CA ASP A 133 -15.40 13.75 1.95
C ASP A 133 -15.25 14.46 0.58
N GLY A 134 -14.04 14.46 0.02
CA GLY A 134 -13.72 15.09 -1.28
C GLY A 134 -13.60 14.12 -2.46
N VAL A 135 -13.86 12.82 -2.26
CA VAL A 135 -13.74 11.80 -3.33
C VAL A 135 -15.12 11.32 -3.80
N VAL A 136 -15.15 10.59 -4.92
CA VAL A 136 -16.39 9.97 -5.43
C VAL A 136 -16.96 8.99 -4.40
N THR A 137 -18.29 8.92 -4.36
CA THR A 137 -19.03 8.15 -3.33
C THR A 137 -18.61 6.69 -3.24
N GLY A 138 -18.36 6.04 -4.37
CA GLY A 138 -17.92 4.65 -4.40
C GLY A 138 -16.56 4.42 -3.75
N PHE A 139 -15.64 5.40 -3.88
CA PHE A 139 -14.33 5.34 -3.23
C PHE A 139 -14.44 5.56 -1.72
N GLN A 140 -15.29 6.50 -1.29
CA GLN A 140 -15.61 6.72 0.11
C GLN A 140 -16.22 5.46 0.75
N LYS A 141 -17.20 4.82 0.08
CA LYS A 141 -17.82 3.56 0.53
C LYS A 141 -16.81 2.43 0.68
N ALA A 142 -15.80 2.36 -0.21
CA ALA A 142 -14.80 1.32 -0.19
C ALA A 142 -13.84 1.42 1.01
N ILE A 143 -13.58 2.63 1.50
CA ILE A 143 -12.54 2.90 2.52
C ILE A 143 -13.12 3.11 3.91
N THR A 144 -14.27 3.79 4.01
CA THR A 144 -14.92 4.05 5.31
C THR A 144 -15.23 2.74 6.04
N GLY A 145 -14.86 2.68 7.31
CA GLY A 145 -15.08 1.50 8.15
C GLY A 145 -14.07 0.37 7.97
N GLN A 146 -13.20 0.44 6.97
CA GLN A 146 -12.07 -0.47 6.84
C GLN A 146 -11.00 -0.17 7.89
N LYS A 147 -10.10 -1.12 8.11
CA LYS A 147 -8.92 -0.88 8.94
C LYS A 147 -7.74 -0.39 8.10
N VAL A 148 -6.93 0.48 8.66
CA VAL A 148 -5.62 0.81 8.07
C VAL A 148 -4.82 -0.47 7.87
N GLY A 149 -4.13 -0.60 6.73
CA GLY A 149 -3.46 -1.82 6.31
C GLY A 149 -4.33 -2.74 5.44
N SER A 150 -5.65 -2.51 5.34
CA SER A 150 -6.52 -3.32 4.49
C SER A 150 -6.22 -3.13 3.00
N THR A 151 -6.43 -4.20 2.24
CA THR A 151 -6.55 -4.18 0.78
C THR A 151 -8.00 -4.45 0.43
N VAL A 152 -8.61 -3.57 -0.37
CA VAL A 152 -10.04 -3.54 -0.67
C VAL A 152 -10.25 -3.45 -2.17
N ALA A 153 -11.27 -4.11 -2.69
CA ALA A 153 -11.76 -3.91 -4.04
C ALA A 153 -13.16 -3.31 -4.04
N VAL A 154 -13.45 -2.49 -5.02
CA VAL A 154 -14.79 -1.96 -5.27
C VAL A 154 -15.11 -2.00 -6.75
N ALA A 155 -16.31 -2.50 -7.07
CA ALA A 155 -16.94 -2.31 -8.37
C ALA A 155 -18.07 -1.29 -8.17
N MET A 156 -17.88 -0.08 -8.68
CA MET A 156 -18.82 1.03 -8.46
C MET A 156 -19.62 1.35 -9.70
N THR A 157 -20.91 1.64 -9.49
CA THR A 157 -21.76 2.17 -10.54
C THR A 157 -21.31 3.55 -10.98
N SER A 158 -21.69 3.97 -12.18
CA SER A 158 -21.49 5.33 -12.68
C SER A 158 -22.05 6.39 -11.71
N ALA A 159 -23.19 6.14 -11.07
CA ALA A 159 -23.80 7.05 -10.10
C ALA A 159 -22.93 7.30 -8.84
N ASP A 160 -22.18 6.31 -8.40
CA ASP A 160 -21.27 6.41 -7.28
C ASP A 160 -19.85 6.86 -7.70
N GLY A 161 -19.59 6.91 -9.02
CA GLY A 161 -18.33 7.34 -9.61
C GLY A 161 -18.46 8.64 -10.37
N TYR A 162 -18.53 8.54 -11.71
CA TYR A 162 -18.61 9.67 -12.64
C TYR A 162 -19.89 9.54 -13.48
N PRO A 163 -21.06 10.03 -13.01
CA PRO A 163 -22.34 9.88 -13.71
C PRO A 163 -22.32 10.53 -15.10
N ASP A 164 -21.65 11.66 -15.24
CA ASP A 164 -21.50 12.40 -16.50
C ASP A 164 -20.23 11.98 -17.28
N GLY A 165 -19.50 10.97 -16.80
CA GLY A 165 -18.21 10.55 -17.33
C GLY A 165 -17.08 11.48 -16.91
N GLN A 166 -15.86 11.11 -17.32
CA GLN A 166 -14.63 11.91 -17.16
C GLN A 166 -13.77 11.73 -18.41
N PRO A 167 -13.99 12.54 -19.47
CA PRO A 167 -13.33 12.33 -20.77
C PRO A 167 -11.80 12.36 -20.71
N SER A 168 -11.21 13.18 -19.82
CA SER A 168 -9.76 13.24 -19.62
C SER A 168 -9.15 11.94 -19.08
N ALA A 169 -9.96 11.11 -18.41
CA ALA A 169 -9.62 9.78 -17.93
C ALA A 169 -10.18 8.66 -18.82
N GLY A 170 -10.79 8.96 -19.96
CA GLY A 170 -11.40 7.97 -20.85
C GLY A 170 -12.68 7.33 -20.30
N ILE A 171 -13.29 7.91 -19.25
CA ILE A 171 -14.51 7.41 -18.63
C ILE A 171 -15.73 8.03 -19.32
N ARG A 172 -16.69 7.20 -19.73
CA ARG A 172 -17.96 7.60 -20.34
C ARG A 172 -19.10 7.55 -19.32
N PRO A 173 -20.17 8.31 -19.54
CA PRO A 173 -21.40 8.14 -18.76
C PRO A 173 -21.86 6.67 -18.78
N GLY A 174 -22.23 6.12 -17.63
CA GLY A 174 -22.66 4.74 -17.50
C GLY A 174 -21.55 3.72 -17.27
N ASP A 175 -20.27 4.07 -17.38
CA ASP A 175 -19.16 3.16 -17.13
C ASP A 175 -19.17 2.68 -15.66
N THR A 176 -19.06 1.37 -15.45
CA THR A 176 -18.72 0.78 -14.15
C THR A 176 -17.22 0.83 -13.97
N LEU A 177 -16.78 1.29 -12.82
CA LEU A 177 -15.36 1.39 -12.49
C LEU A 177 -14.96 0.41 -11.41
N ILE A 178 -13.78 -0.18 -11.55
CA ILE A 178 -13.22 -1.10 -10.57
C ILE A 178 -11.97 -0.47 -9.97
N PHE A 179 -11.88 -0.45 -8.64
CA PHE A 179 -10.65 -0.07 -7.97
C PHE A 179 -10.16 -1.21 -7.07
N ALA A 180 -8.85 -1.40 -7.06
CA ALA A 180 -8.13 -2.17 -6.04
C ALA A 180 -7.29 -1.18 -5.22
N ILE A 181 -7.51 -1.14 -3.91
CA ILE A 181 -7.04 -0.08 -3.01
C ILE A 181 -6.29 -0.71 -1.84
N LYS A 182 -5.08 -0.21 -1.53
CA LYS A 182 -4.35 -0.49 -0.28
C LYS A 182 -4.39 0.76 0.60
N ILE A 183 -4.91 0.64 1.81
CA ILE A 183 -4.99 1.73 2.78
C ILE A 183 -3.71 1.76 3.61
N LEU A 184 -2.90 2.80 3.47
CA LEU A 184 -1.60 2.91 4.14
C LEU A 184 -1.71 3.64 5.48
N SER A 185 -2.50 4.71 5.53
CA SER A 185 -2.73 5.47 6.76
C SER A 185 -4.06 6.21 6.72
N ALA A 186 -4.54 6.59 7.89
CA ALA A 186 -5.68 7.48 8.07
C ALA A 186 -5.41 8.42 9.25
N SER A 187 -5.81 9.68 9.11
CA SER A 187 -5.78 10.71 10.16
C SER A 187 -7.10 11.45 10.21
N SER A 188 -7.53 11.83 11.37
CA SER A 188 -8.70 12.68 11.61
C SER A 188 -8.38 14.11 11.29
#